data_47d862d9d25525b346414b8d10e8fc41
#
_entry.id   47d862d9d25525b346414b8d10e8fc41
#
_cell.length_a   1.000
_cell.length_b   1.000
_cell.length_c   1.000
_cell.angle_alpha   90.00
_cell.angle_beta   90.00
_cell.angle_gamma   90.00
#
_symmetry.space_group_name_H-M   'P 1'
#
loop_
_entity.id
_entity.type
_entity.pdbx_description
1 polymer ?
#
loop_
_entity_poly.entity_id
_entity_poly.type
_entity_poly.pdbx_seq_one_letter_code
_entity_poly.pdbx_strand_id
1 'polypeptide(L)'
;AAAQSTTREQAADNCERDIDKLFIAAYMKPFVGEEFDAEVSGVQAFGIFVALENGCEGLIRIELLTGDYYQYDEQHMALQGRHTGKRFTIGTPLRVRLLAASEVTGQIDFAPAEGSLPTADVPAVPPARERTDEPRGNRAQRRRGARGGKSRKKPPTRKRR
;
A
#
# COMPACT_ATOMS: atom_id res chain seq x y z
N ALA A 1 -24.74 7.51 -29.58
CA ALA A 1 -23.71 8.56 -29.68
C ALA A 1 -22.99 8.87 -28.40
N ALA A 2 -23.57 8.59 -27.23
CA ALA A 2 -22.90 8.83 -25.92
C ALA A 2 -21.69 7.92 -25.68
N ALA A 3 -21.67 6.69 -26.21
CA ALA A 3 -20.54 5.75 -26.06
C ALA A 3 -19.27 6.17 -26.82
N GLN A 4 -19.40 6.91 -27.92
CA GLN A 4 -18.24 7.36 -28.71
C GLN A 4 -17.50 8.53 -28.06
N SER A 5 -18.19 9.44 -27.38
CA SER A 5 -17.55 10.56 -26.68
C SER A 5 -16.72 10.09 -25.48
N THR A 6 -17.20 9.13 -24.72
CA THR A 6 -16.47 8.52 -23.57
C THR A 6 -15.19 7.83 -24.03
N THR A 7 -15.23 7.08 -25.15
CA THR A 7 -14.04 6.41 -25.70
C THR A 7 -12.98 7.40 -26.17
N ARG A 8 -13.39 8.52 -26.77
CA ARG A 8 -12.48 9.59 -27.21
C ARG A 8 -11.84 10.33 -26.03
N GLU A 9 -12.58 10.60 -24.98
CA GLU A 9 -12.06 11.22 -23.76
C GLU A 9 -11.03 10.33 -23.08
N GLN A 10 -11.30 9.03 -22.94
CA GLN A 10 -10.33 8.08 -22.38
C GLN A 10 -9.08 7.95 -23.24
N ALA A 11 -9.21 7.98 -24.58
CA ALA A 11 -8.05 7.97 -25.46
C ALA A 11 -7.21 9.23 -25.34
N ALA A 12 -7.82 10.41 -25.16
CA ALA A 12 -7.11 11.67 -24.93
C ALA A 12 -6.35 11.67 -23.58
N ASP A 13 -7.00 11.20 -22.51
CA ASP A 13 -6.36 11.08 -21.19
C ASP A 13 -5.17 10.11 -21.20
N ASN A 14 -5.29 9.00 -21.91
CA ASN A 14 -4.19 8.04 -22.05
C ASN A 14 -3.02 8.63 -22.84
N CYS A 15 -3.30 9.38 -23.92
CA CYS A 15 -2.27 10.07 -24.68
C CYS A 15 -1.51 11.11 -23.84
N GLU A 16 -2.20 11.89 -23.02
CA GLU A 16 -1.57 12.85 -22.11
C GLU A 16 -0.63 12.16 -21.11
N ARG A 17 -1.06 11.10 -20.48
CA ARG A 17 -0.24 10.31 -19.55
C ARG A 17 0.97 9.67 -20.21
N ASP A 18 0.82 9.21 -21.43
CA ASP A 18 1.93 8.62 -22.19
C ASP A 18 2.96 9.68 -22.57
N ILE A 19 2.53 10.88 -22.95
CA ILE A 19 3.41 12.01 -23.21
C ILE A 19 4.17 12.42 -21.95
N ASP A 20 3.50 12.51 -20.82
CA ASP A 20 4.14 12.83 -19.53
C ASP A 20 5.22 11.82 -19.16
N LYS A 21 4.96 10.54 -19.37
CA LYS A 21 5.95 9.48 -19.15
C LYS A 21 7.17 9.63 -20.05
N LEU A 22 6.97 9.99 -21.31
CA LEU A 22 8.07 10.24 -22.24
C LEU A 22 8.94 11.41 -21.79
N PHE A 23 8.34 12.52 -21.34
CA PHE A 23 9.06 13.67 -20.79
C PHE A 23 9.82 13.34 -19.53
N ILE A 24 9.22 12.60 -18.62
CA ILE A 24 9.86 12.15 -17.37
C ILE A 24 11.06 11.26 -17.70
N ALA A 25 10.90 10.32 -18.63
CA ALA A 25 11.98 9.45 -19.06
C ALA A 25 13.13 10.22 -19.71
N ALA A 26 12.81 11.20 -20.57
CA ALA A 26 13.82 12.10 -21.16
C ALA A 26 14.54 12.94 -20.10
N TYR A 27 13.81 13.43 -19.09
CA TYR A 27 14.40 14.16 -17.97
C TYR A 27 15.33 13.28 -17.14
N MET A 28 14.97 12.03 -16.90
CA MET A 28 15.76 11.09 -16.09
C MET A 28 16.97 10.51 -16.82
N LYS A 29 17.00 10.56 -18.14
CA LYS A 29 18.08 9.99 -18.97
C LYS A 29 19.50 10.44 -18.58
N PRO A 30 19.78 11.73 -18.31
CA PRO A 30 21.11 12.18 -17.88
C PRO A 30 21.52 11.68 -16.50
N PHE A 31 20.58 11.22 -15.68
CA PHE A 31 20.81 10.72 -14.32
C PHE A 31 21.03 9.21 -14.25
N VAL A 32 21.20 8.53 -15.38
CA VAL A 32 21.51 7.10 -15.42
C VAL A 32 22.77 6.80 -14.63
N GLY A 33 22.67 5.85 -13.68
CA GLY A 33 23.73 5.49 -12.76
C GLY A 33 23.66 6.17 -11.39
N GLU A 34 22.82 7.17 -11.22
CA GLU A 34 22.59 7.81 -9.91
C GLU A 34 21.62 7.01 -9.04
N GLU A 35 21.76 7.24 -7.74
CA GLU A 35 20.90 6.60 -6.73
C GLU A 35 19.84 7.58 -6.22
N PHE A 36 18.65 7.06 -6.02
CA PHE A 36 17.49 7.82 -5.54
C PHE A 36 16.79 7.08 -4.43
N ASP A 37 16.18 7.82 -3.53
CA ASP A 37 15.25 7.26 -2.57
C ASP A 37 13.87 7.09 -3.23
N ALA A 38 13.31 5.91 -3.10
CA ALA A 38 12.06 5.53 -3.73
C ALA A 38 11.18 4.74 -2.77
N GLU A 39 9.90 4.68 -3.09
CA GLU A 39 8.92 3.91 -2.36
C GLU A 39 8.23 2.93 -3.30
N VAL A 40 7.91 1.73 -2.84
CA VAL A 40 7.18 0.76 -3.64
C VAL A 40 5.75 1.24 -3.87
N SER A 41 5.41 1.52 -5.12
CA SER A 41 4.05 1.94 -5.54
C SER A 41 3.18 0.76 -5.95
N GLY A 42 3.77 -0.34 -6.41
CA GLY A 42 3.06 -1.53 -6.81
C GLY A 42 3.92 -2.78 -6.82
N VAL A 43 3.30 -3.92 -6.67
CA VAL A 43 3.98 -5.23 -6.68
C VAL A 43 3.32 -6.12 -7.71
N GLN A 44 4.15 -6.75 -8.55
CA GLN A 44 3.73 -7.67 -9.60
C GLN A 44 4.59 -8.94 -9.58
N ALA A 45 4.12 -9.98 -10.26
CA ALA A 45 4.85 -11.24 -10.35
C ALA A 45 6.22 -11.11 -11.07
N PHE A 46 6.37 -10.14 -11.96
CA PHE A 46 7.59 -9.89 -12.74
C PHE A 46 8.52 -8.85 -12.12
N GLY A 47 8.09 -8.15 -11.08
CA GLY A 47 8.89 -7.12 -10.41
C GLY A 47 8.07 -6.17 -9.54
N ILE A 48 8.71 -5.12 -9.10
CA ILE A 48 8.10 -4.08 -8.30
C ILE A 48 8.15 -2.73 -9.01
N PHE A 49 7.05 -1.99 -8.91
CA PHE A 49 7.01 -0.59 -9.32
C PHE A 49 7.44 0.29 -8.16
N VAL A 50 8.26 1.25 -8.44
CA VAL A 50 8.76 2.20 -7.46
C VAL A 50 8.48 3.62 -7.94
N ALA A 51 8.13 4.47 -7.01
CA ALA A 51 7.92 5.89 -7.24
C ALA A 51 8.97 6.71 -6.49
N LEU A 52 9.55 7.69 -7.16
CA LEU A 52 10.43 8.68 -6.56
C LEU A 52 9.61 9.87 -6.04
N GLU A 53 10.19 10.66 -5.15
CA GLU A 53 9.56 11.89 -4.63
C GLU A 53 9.21 12.91 -5.72
N ASN A 54 9.94 12.90 -6.84
CA ASN A 54 9.68 13.78 -7.99
C ASN A 54 8.50 13.31 -8.87
N GLY A 55 7.78 12.24 -8.49
CA GLY A 55 6.67 11.67 -9.25
C GLY A 55 7.09 10.75 -10.39
N CYS A 56 8.38 10.45 -10.53
CA CYS A 56 8.88 9.50 -11.49
C CYS A 56 8.59 8.06 -11.02
N GLU A 57 7.92 7.28 -11.85
CA GLU A 57 7.68 5.86 -11.59
C GLU A 57 8.54 5.00 -12.52
N GLY A 58 9.02 3.90 -11.99
CA GLY A 58 9.80 2.94 -12.78
C GLY A 58 9.67 1.52 -12.26
N LEU A 59 10.22 0.58 -13.01
CA LEU A 59 10.16 -0.85 -12.75
C LEU A 59 11.51 -1.37 -12.26
N ILE A 60 11.49 -2.15 -11.19
CA ILE A 60 12.59 -3.03 -10.80
C ILE A 60 12.18 -4.45 -11.14
N ARG A 61 12.88 -5.05 -12.10
CA ARG A 61 12.62 -6.44 -12.49
C ARG A 61 13.00 -7.40 -11.36
N ILE A 62 12.23 -8.47 -11.21
CA ILE A 62 12.49 -9.49 -10.20
C ILE A 62 13.89 -10.09 -10.31
N GLU A 63 14.43 -10.18 -11.53
CA GLU A 63 15.77 -10.68 -11.80
C GLU A 63 16.89 -9.81 -11.22
N LEU A 64 16.62 -8.52 -11.02
CA LEU A 64 17.54 -7.56 -10.43
C LEU A 64 17.50 -7.52 -8.91
N LEU A 65 16.46 -8.13 -8.30
CA LEU A 65 16.36 -8.31 -6.87
C LEU A 65 17.31 -9.45 -6.43
N THR A 66 18.59 -9.14 -6.43
CA THR A 66 19.64 -10.12 -6.13
C THR A 66 19.59 -10.57 -4.67
N GLY A 67 19.95 -11.82 -4.44
CA GLY A 67 20.14 -12.39 -3.10
C GLY A 67 19.07 -13.37 -2.65
N ASP A 68 17.95 -13.48 -3.36
CA ASP A 68 16.92 -14.48 -3.05
C ASP A 68 16.02 -14.79 -4.26
N TYR A 69 15.28 -15.89 -4.16
CA TYR A 69 14.16 -16.18 -5.05
C TYR A 69 12.88 -15.56 -4.47
N TYR A 70 12.34 -14.58 -5.17
CA TYR A 70 11.12 -13.89 -4.76
C TYR A 70 9.90 -14.56 -5.36
N GLN A 71 8.90 -14.77 -4.53
CA GLN A 71 7.61 -15.32 -4.91
C GLN A 71 6.52 -14.27 -4.70
N TYR A 72 5.65 -14.12 -5.69
CA TYR A 72 4.54 -13.18 -5.61
C TYR A 72 3.40 -13.78 -4.79
N ASP A 73 2.97 -13.05 -3.79
CA ASP A 73 1.81 -13.36 -2.96
C ASP A 73 0.66 -12.42 -3.34
N GLU A 74 -0.32 -12.97 -4.06
CA GLU A 74 -1.49 -12.21 -4.51
C GLU A 74 -2.37 -11.73 -3.34
N GLN A 75 -2.46 -12.52 -2.27
CA GLN A 75 -3.32 -12.19 -1.13
C GLN A 75 -2.81 -10.96 -0.37
N HIS A 76 -1.51 -10.82 -0.30
CA HIS A 76 -0.86 -9.73 0.42
C HIS A 76 -0.27 -8.68 -0.52
N MET A 77 -0.40 -8.85 -1.83
CA MET A 77 0.20 -7.99 -2.85
C MET A 77 1.68 -7.70 -2.55
N ALA A 78 2.43 -8.75 -2.30
CA ALA A 78 3.81 -8.68 -1.84
C ALA A 78 4.71 -9.65 -2.59
N LEU A 79 5.98 -9.28 -2.76
CA LEU A 79 7.04 -10.22 -3.14
C LEU A 79 7.75 -10.68 -1.87
N GLN A 80 7.79 -11.99 -1.66
CA GLN A 80 8.44 -12.60 -0.51
C GLN A 80 9.63 -13.46 -0.96
N GLY A 81 10.78 -13.21 -0.37
CA GLY A 81 11.98 -14.02 -0.56
C GLY A 81 11.87 -15.36 0.15
N ARG A 82 12.25 -16.44 -0.52
CA ARG A 82 12.14 -17.81 0.02
C ARG A 82 13.16 -18.11 1.11
N HIS A 83 14.35 -17.56 1.00
CA HIS A 83 15.48 -17.87 1.89
C HIS A 83 15.73 -16.77 2.92
N THR A 84 15.70 -15.52 2.51
CA THR A 84 15.99 -14.38 3.38
C THR A 84 14.77 -13.88 4.16
N GLY A 85 13.56 -14.28 3.75
CA GLY A 85 12.32 -13.78 4.33
C GLY A 85 12.02 -12.30 4.02
N LYS A 86 12.83 -11.67 3.19
CA LYS A 86 12.63 -10.28 2.77
C LYS A 86 11.30 -10.14 2.06
N ARG A 87 10.58 -9.08 2.38
CA ARG A 87 9.25 -8.84 1.83
C ARG A 87 9.15 -7.42 1.31
N PHE A 88 8.70 -7.31 0.06
CA PHE A 88 8.37 -6.02 -0.55
C PHE A 88 6.86 -5.86 -0.61
N THR A 89 6.36 -4.84 0.06
CA THR A 89 4.95 -4.43 0.04
C THR A 89 4.85 -3.00 -0.46
N ILE A 90 3.64 -2.60 -0.86
CA ILE A 90 3.36 -1.20 -1.21
C ILE A 90 3.69 -0.30 -0.02
N GLY A 91 4.41 0.79 -0.25
CA GLY A 91 4.86 1.70 0.78
C GLY A 91 6.20 1.35 1.42
N THR A 92 6.89 0.30 0.95
CA THR A 92 8.23 -0.04 1.43
C THR A 92 9.25 0.94 0.86
N PRO A 93 9.98 1.70 1.70
CA PRO A 93 11.05 2.56 1.22
C PRO A 93 12.26 1.72 0.81
N LEU A 94 12.86 2.09 -0.31
CA LEU A 94 14.11 1.48 -0.74
C LEU A 94 14.93 2.47 -1.57
N ARG A 95 16.24 2.28 -1.56
CA ARG A 95 17.13 3.05 -2.40
C ARG A 95 17.34 2.33 -3.71
N VAL A 96 17.18 3.05 -4.80
CA VAL A 96 17.26 2.51 -6.16
C VAL A 96 18.31 3.25 -6.98
N ARG A 97 18.91 2.53 -7.93
CA ARG A 97 19.81 3.11 -8.92
C ARG A 97 19.10 3.10 -10.26
N LEU A 98 19.17 4.21 -10.97
CA LEU A 98 18.62 4.33 -12.32
C LEU A 98 19.52 3.57 -13.31
N LEU A 99 18.98 2.53 -13.95
CA LEU A 99 19.70 1.76 -14.97
C LEU A 99 19.52 2.30 -16.37
N ALA A 100 18.27 2.57 -16.74
CA ALA A 100 17.91 3.03 -18.06
C ALA A 100 16.63 3.86 -18.02
N ALA A 101 16.55 4.82 -18.91
CA ALA A 101 15.34 5.58 -19.17
C ALA A 101 15.13 5.65 -20.69
N SER A 102 14.00 5.14 -21.16
CA SER A 102 13.65 5.14 -22.58
C SER A 102 12.67 6.26 -22.89
N GLU A 103 13.16 7.28 -23.58
CA GLU A 103 12.33 8.39 -24.05
C GLU A 103 11.35 7.99 -25.18
N VAL A 104 11.52 6.80 -25.76
CA VAL A 104 10.65 6.29 -26.82
C VAL A 104 9.41 5.56 -26.23
N THR A 105 9.63 4.78 -25.18
CA THR A 105 8.57 3.98 -24.53
C THR A 105 8.06 4.61 -23.23
N GLY A 106 8.77 5.59 -22.69
CA GLY A 106 8.49 6.16 -21.38
C GLY A 106 8.78 5.21 -20.22
N GLN A 107 9.49 4.10 -20.48
CA GLN A 107 9.88 3.15 -19.45
C GLN A 107 11.16 3.58 -18.75
N ILE A 108 11.16 3.41 -17.45
CA ILE A 108 12.30 3.68 -16.59
C ILE A 108 12.59 2.40 -15.81
N ASP A 109 13.80 1.90 -15.97
CA ASP A 109 14.28 0.70 -15.30
C ASP A 109 15.21 1.09 -14.14
N PHE A 110 14.88 0.59 -12.97
CA PHE A 110 15.68 0.75 -11.76
C PHE A 110 16.28 -0.59 -11.30
N ALA A 111 17.36 -0.51 -10.54
CA ALA A 111 17.88 -1.63 -9.76
C ALA A 111 17.92 -1.23 -8.28
N PRO A 112 17.82 -2.18 -7.37
CA PRO A 112 18.04 -1.89 -5.95
C PRO A 112 19.50 -1.48 -5.75
N ALA A 113 19.74 -0.40 -5.00
CA ALA A 113 21.08 -0.02 -4.60
C ALA A 113 21.65 -1.05 -3.61
N GLU A 114 22.95 -1.27 -3.67
CA GLU A 114 23.62 -2.24 -2.78
C GLU A 114 23.40 -1.86 -1.29
N GLY A 115 22.89 -2.82 -0.51
CA GLY A 115 22.58 -2.61 0.90
C GLY A 115 21.22 -2.00 1.20
N SER A 116 20.44 -1.65 0.18
CA SER A 116 19.13 -1.01 0.34
C SER A 116 17.95 -1.99 0.41
N LEU A 117 18.22 -3.29 0.33
CA LEU A 117 17.15 -4.28 0.43
C LEU A 117 16.59 -4.28 1.86
N PRO A 118 15.27 -4.18 2.05
CA PRO A 118 14.68 -4.19 3.37
C PRO A 118 15.11 -5.44 4.12
N THR A 119 15.73 -5.26 5.26
CA THR A 119 15.95 -6.32 6.23
C THR A 119 14.58 -6.74 6.76
N ALA A 120 14.40 -8.03 7.08
CA ALA A 120 13.13 -8.63 7.51
C ALA A 120 12.44 -7.97 8.74
N ASP A 121 13.06 -6.96 9.32
CA ASP A 121 12.62 -6.23 10.51
C ASP A 121 11.81 -4.95 10.25
N VAL A 122 11.30 -4.73 9.04
CA VAL A 122 10.29 -3.67 8.89
C VAL A 122 9.01 -4.19 9.54
N PRO A 123 8.60 -3.65 10.69
CA PRO A 123 7.34 -4.05 11.29
C PRO A 123 6.26 -3.85 10.25
N ALA A 124 5.53 -4.92 9.95
CA ALA A 124 4.37 -4.84 9.08
C ALA A 124 3.53 -3.65 9.56
N VAL A 125 3.42 -2.62 8.74
CA VAL A 125 2.45 -1.55 9.00
C VAL A 125 1.12 -2.28 9.14
N PRO A 126 0.49 -2.29 10.31
CA PRO A 126 -0.79 -2.98 10.45
C PRO A 126 -1.71 -2.38 9.38
N PRO A 127 -2.46 -3.23 8.66
CA PRO A 127 -3.40 -2.72 7.68
C PRO A 127 -4.19 -1.62 8.36
N ALA A 128 -4.23 -0.45 7.72
CA ALA A 128 -5.00 0.67 8.22
C ALA A 128 -6.35 0.10 8.61
N ARG A 129 -6.64 0.10 9.91
CA ARG A 129 -7.93 -0.37 10.41
C ARG A 129 -8.94 0.40 9.60
N GLU A 130 -9.62 -0.27 8.69
CA GLU A 130 -10.84 0.25 8.13
C GLU A 130 -11.60 0.79 9.32
N ARG A 131 -11.74 2.09 9.39
CA ARG A 131 -12.67 2.70 10.30
C ARG A 131 -14.03 2.21 9.81
N THR A 132 -14.42 1.05 10.30
CA THR A 132 -15.82 0.70 10.30
C THR A 132 -16.46 1.81 11.10
N ASP A 133 -17.07 2.75 10.41
CA ASP A 133 -18.02 3.67 10.97
C ASP A 133 -19.17 2.81 11.54
N GLU A 134 -18.91 2.23 12.71
CA GLU A 134 -20.02 1.76 13.50
C GLU A 134 -20.89 2.98 13.77
N PRO A 135 -22.14 2.96 13.33
CA PRO A 135 -23.05 4.03 13.67
C PRO A 135 -23.07 4.07 15.19
N ARG A 136 -22.64 5.18 15.76
CA ARG A 136 -22.73 5.46 17.19
C ARG A 136 -24.16 5.22 17.64
N GLY A 137 -24.44 3.97 17.98
CA GLY A 137 -25.70 3.54 18.57
C GLY A 137 -25.99 4.42 19.77
N ASN A 138 -27.08 5.08 19.65
CA ASN A 138 -27.72 6.02 20.51
C ASN A 138 -27.63 5.60 21.99
N ARG A 139 -26.59 6.08 22.68
CA ARG A 139 -26.33 5.83 24.12
C ARG A 139 -27.34 6.54 25.04
N ALA A 140 -28.39 7.16 24.43
CA ALA A 140 -29.38 7.96 25.16
C ALA A 140 -30.58 7.16 25.67
N GLN A 141 -30.78 5.90 25.28
CA GLN A 141 -31.98 5.15 25.69
C GLN A 141 -31.79 4.16 26.86
N ARG A 142 -30.61 4.04 27.46
CA ARG A 142 -30.39 3.14 28.59
C ARG A 142 -30.53 3.79 29.96
N ARG A 143 -31.03 5.04 30.10
CA ARG A 143 -31.18 5.71 31.38
C ARG A 143 -32.64 5.83 31.89
N ARG A 144 -33.60 5.15 31.30
CA ARG A 144 -35.01 5.20 31.74
C ARG A 144 -35.58 3.83 32.13
N GLY A 145 -34.84 2.97 32.79
CA GLY A 145 -35.32 1.66 33.20
C GLY A 145 -34.95 1.22 34.60
N ALA A 146 -34.44 2.11 35.44
CA ALA A 146 -34.04 1.72 36.80
C ALA A 146 -34.69 2.59 37.88
N ARG A 147 -35.99 2.69 37.85
CA ARG A 147 -36.77 3.15 39.03
C ARG A 147 -38.07 2.36 39.11
N GLY A 148 -38.11 1.39 39.97
CA GLY A 148 -39.35 0.67 40.28
C GLY A 148 -39.09 -0.64 41.00
N GLY A 149 -39.20 -0.67 42.29
CA GLY A 149 -39.30 -1.94 43.00
C GLY A 149 -38.54 -2.06 44.32
N LYS A 150 -38.73 -1.12 45.24
CA LYS A 150 -38.48 -1.40 46.65
C LYS A 150 -39.70 -2.13 47.19
N SER A 151 -39.70 -3.43 47.21
CA SER A 151 -40.61 -4.19 48.08
C SER A 151 -39.84 -4.58 49.35
N ARG A 152 -40.22 -3.91 50.43
CA ARG A 152 -39.83 -4.25 51.80
C ARG A 152 -40.46 -5.58 52.15
N LYS A 153 -39.71 -6.63 52.32
CA LYS A 153 -40.13 -7.82 53.06
C LYS A 153 -39.67 -7.64 54.51
N LYS A 154 -40.66 -7.56 55.42
CA LYS A 154 -40.51 -7.62 56.90
C LYS A 154 -39.90 -8.96 57.27
N PRO A 155 -39.06 -9.03 58.31
CA PRO A 155 -38.58 -10.27 58.87
C PRO A 155 -39.64 -10.90 59.76
N PRO A 156 -39.71 -12.22 59.84
CA PRO A 156 -40.66 -12.89 60.73
C PRO A 156 -40.20 -12.82 62.20
N THR A 157 -41.10 -12.46 63.05
CA THR A 157 -40.92 -12.46 64.49
C THR A 157 -40.77 -13.89 65.02
N ARG A 158 -39.67 -14.10 65.71
CA ARG A 158 -39.39 -15.35 66.44
C ARG A 158 -40.22 -15.41 67.71
N LYS A 159 -41.17 -16.34 67.74
CA LYS A 159 -41.83 -16.72 69.03
C LYS A 159 -40.90 -17.67 69.80
N ARG A 160 -40.67 -17.28 71.01
CA ARG A 160 -40.07 -18.11 72.05
C ARG A 160 -41.08 -19.20 72.51
N ARG A 161 -40.59 -20.40 72.63
CA ARG A 161 -40.70 -21.31 73.77
C ARG A 161 -39.63 -22.33 73.71
#